data_9c627d53e4dc997cccea8b36b014dc78
#
_entry.id   9c627d53e4dc997cccea8b36b014dc78
#
_cell.length_a   1.000
_cell.length_b   1.000
_cell.length_c   1.000
_cell.angle_alpha   90.00
_cell.angle_beta   90.00
_cell.angle_gamma   90.00
#
_symmetry.space_group_name_H-M   'P 1'
#
loop_
_entity.id
_entity.type
_entity.pdbx_description
1 polymer ?
#
loop_
_entity_poly.entity_id
_entity_poly.type
_entity_poly.pdbx_seq_one_letter_code
_entity_poly.pdbx_strand_id
1 'polypeptide(L)'
;GAKLSKRHGAANVMQYREDGYLPHALLNYLVRLGWSHGDQELFSKAEMFELFRIEDVNSKASRLDPAKLNWINQHYLKTDAPEDVAKHLLWYLEKAGYDLSAGPAPADVVVALRDRVHTLKEMAEKAKVWYQPLSESDIDTAAEAKQFTAAVREPFTLFIAKLEALPEWRLEAVHQAFADTLSELGLGMGKLGPAIRV
;
A
#
# COMPACT_ATOMS: atom_id res chain seq x y z
N GLY A 1 -17.23 -6.52 -24.63
CA GLY A 1 -16.47 -6.54 -25.87
C GLY A 1 -16.35 -5.23 -26.63
N ALA A 2 -16.72 -4.09 -26.03
CA ALA A 2 -16.56 -2.80 -26.72
C ALA A 2 -15.08 -2.45 -26.86
N LYS A 3 -14.70 -1.98 -28.07
CA LYS A 3 -13.34 -1.49 -28.34
C LYS A 3 -13.02 -0.31 -27.43
N LEU A 4 -11.87 -0.34 -26.75
CA LEU A 4 -11.35 0.80 -26.04
C LEU A 4 -11.20 1.99 -27.00
N SER A 5 -11.91 3.08 -26.73
CA SER A 5 -11.81 4.30 -27.51
C SER A 5 -11.82 5.52 -26.59
N LYS A 6 -11.16 6.59 -27.00
CA LYS A 6 -11.13 7.87 -26.25
C LYS A 6 -12.54 8.40 -25.95
N ARG A 7 -13.54 8.08 -26.77
CA ARG A 7 -14.95 8.49 -26.60
C ARG A 7 -15.67 7.71 -25.48
N HIS A 8 -15.11 6.57 -25.05
CA HIS A 8 -15.68 5.70 -24.02
C HIS A 8 -14.78 5.62 -22.78
N GLY A 9 -13.97 6.66 -22.51
CA GLY A 9 -13.10 6.69 -21.35
C GLY A 9 -11.92 5.69 -21.45
N ALA A 10 -11.46 5.39 -22.68
CA ALA A 10 -10.23 4.61 -22.83
C ALA A 10 -9.10 5.31 -22.09
N ALA A 11 -8.56 4.64 -21.10
CA ALA A 11 -7.52 5.17 -20.26
C ALA A 11 -6.31 5.60 -21.10
N ASN A 12 -5.94 6.86 -20.98
CA ASN A 12 -4.64 7.32 -21.39
C ASN A 12 -3.58 6.58 -20.55
N VAL A 13 -2.41 6.27 -21.11
CA VAL A 13 -1.31 5.65 -20.34
C VAL A 13 -1.03 6.43 -19.05
N MET A 14 -1.15 7.76 -19.08
CA MET A 14 -0.98 8.60 -17.89
C MET A 14 -2.06 8.39 -16.82
N GLN A 15 -3.24 7.88 -17.20
CA GLN A 15 -4.27 7.52 -16.21
C GLN A 15 -3.79 6.38 -15.30
N TYR A 16 -3.08 5.39 -15.82
CA TYR A 16 -2.51 4.33 -15.01
C TYR A 16 -1.48 4.85 -13.99
N ARG A 17 -0.72 5.89 -14.37
CA ARG A 17 0.11 6.62 -13.40
C ARG A 17 -0.75 7.28 -12.32
N GLU A 18 -1.81 8.01 -12.70
CA GLU A 18 -2.72 8.65 -11.73
C GLU A 18 -3.38 7.62 -10.79
N ASP A 19 -3.63 6.41 -11.29
CA ASP A 19 -4.23 5.31 -10.52
C ASP A 19 -3.21 4.56 -9.65
N GLY A 20 -1.91 4.85 -9.79
CA GLY A 20 -0.87 4.34 -8.90
C GLY A 20 -0.11 3.11 -9.38
N TYR A 21 -0.13 2.83 -10.68
CA TYR A 21 0.59 1.69 -11.23
C TYR A 21 2.06 2.03 -11.55
N LEU A 22 2.95 1.10 -11.23
CA LEU A 22 4.36 1.16 -11.62
C LEU A 22 4.50 1.01 -13.14
N PRO A 23 5.39 1.78 -13.80
CA PRO A 23 5.54 1.74 -15.26
C PRO A 23 5.86 0.34 -15.80
N HIS A 24 6.75 -0.39 -15.13
CA HIS A 24 7.14 -1.74 -15.57
C HIS A 24 6.06 -2.80 -15.26
N ALA A 25 5.25 -2.61 -14.22
CA ALA A 25 4.09 -3.45 -13.98
C ALA A 25 3.06 -3.32 -15.10
N LEU A 26 2.78 -2.08 -15.51
CA LEU A 26 1.92 -1.82 -16.66
C LEU A 26 2.51 -2.40 -17.95
N LEU A 27 3.81 -2.24 -18.19
CA LEU A 27 4.49 -2.81 -19.35
C LEU A 27 4.36 -4.34 -19.38
N ASN A 28 4.64 -5.01 -18.26
CA ASN A 28 4.47 -6.46 -18.14
C ASN A 28 3.03 -6.88 -18.45
N TYR A 29 2.06 -6.18 -17.89
CA TYR A 29 0.66 -6.45 -18.15
C TYR A 29 0.29 -6.31 -19.63
N LEU A 30 0.73 -5.23 -20.28
CA LEU A 30 0.44 -4.96 -21.69
C LEU A 30 1.09 -5.98 -22.63
N VAL A 31 2.32 -6.41 -22.35
CA VAL A 31 3.00 -7.46 -23.12
C VAL A 31 2.17 -8.75 -23.09
N ARG A 32 1.64 -9.12 -21.94
CA ARG A 32 0.83 -10.33 -21.77
C ARG A 32 -0.55 -10.27 -22.43
N LEU A 33 -1.02 -9.12 -22.84
CA LEU A 33 -2.32 -8.99 -23.51
C LEU A 33 -2.35 -9.61 -24.91
N GLY A 34 -1.22 -9.79 -25.55
CA GLY A 34 -1.15 -10.36 -26.90
C GLY A 34 -0.01 -11.34 -27.11
N TRP A 35 0.89 -11.48 -26.13
CA TRP A 35 2.05 -12.34 -26.23
C TRP A 35 2.15 -13.27 -25.01
N SER A 36 2.77 -14.44 -25.20
CA SER A 36 3.01 -15.39 -24.12
C SER A 36 4.35 -16.11 -24.33
N HIS A 37 5.00 -16.44 -23.23
CA HIS A 37 6.17 -17.30 -23.20
C HIS A 37 5.91 -18.41 -22.18
N GLY A 38 5.43 -19.56 -22.66
CA GLY A 38 4.93 -20.61 -21.79
C GLY A 38 3.88 -20.11 -20.79
N ASP A 39 4.02 -20.55 -19.55
CA ASP A 39 3.13 -20.16 -18.44
C ASP A 39 3.68 -18.97 -17.62
N GLN A 40 4.81 -18.38 -18.03
CA GLN A 40 5.40 -17.25 -17.32
C GLN A 40 4.51 -16.01 -17.43
N GLU A 41 4.24 -15.40 -16.27
CA GLU A 41 3.36 -14.23 -16.15
C GLU A 41 4.11 -12.95 -15.83
N LEU A 42 5.24 -13.08 -15.15
CA LEU A 42 6.05 -11.98 -14.67
C LEU A 42 7.39 -11.96 -15.40
N PHE A 43 7.74 -10.81 -15.96
CA PHE A 43 8.93 -10.62 -16.77
C PHE A 43 9.67 -9.35 -16.35
N SER A 44 10.95 -9.47 -16.05
CA SER A 44 11.84 -8.31 -15.99
C SER A 44 11.93 -7.65 -17.37
N LYS A 45 12.36 -6.38 -17.41
CA LYS A 45 12.62 -5.69 -18.69
C LYS A 45 13.65 -6.44 -19.53
N ALA A 46 14.69 -7.01 -18.90
CA ALA A 46 15.72 -7.77 -19.59
C ALA A 46 15.13 -9.00 -20.29
N GLU A 47 14.33 -9.79 -19.57
CA GLU A 47 13.62 -10.94 -20.12
C GLU A 47 12.66 -10.55 -21.25
N MET A 48 11.94 -9.42 -21.11
CA MET A 48 11.06 -8.93 -22.20
C MET A 48 11.89 -8.61 -23.46
N PHE A 49 13.04 -7.96 -23.33
CA PHE A 49 13.91 -7.66 -24.49
C PHE A 49 14.51 -8.91 -25.12
N GLU A 50 14.84 -9.91 -24.34
CA GLU A 50 15.42 -11.17 -24.81
C GLU A 50 14.39 -12.08 -25.49
N LEU A 51 13.20 -12.22 -24.86
CA LEU A 51 12.22 -13.23 -25.22
C LEU A 51 11.14 -12.73 -26.20
N PHE A 52 10.80 -11.43 -26.14
CA PHE A 52 9.71 -10.89 -26.95
C PHE A 52 10.05 -10.92 -28.44
N ARG A 53 9.11 -11.48 -29.23
CA ARG A 53 9.14 -11.46 -30.70
C ARG A 53 7.80 -10.94 -31.20
N ILE A 54 7.83 -9.98 -32.09
CA ILE A 54 6.62 -9.38 -32.65
C ILE A 54 5.79 -10.39 -33.44
N GLU A 55 6.46 -11.38 -34.02
CA GLU A 55 5.85 -12.46 -34.81
C GLU A 55 4.96 -13.37 -33.96
N ASP A 56 5.25 -13.47 -32.64
CA ASP A 56 4.51 -14.31 -31.69
C ASP A 56 3.30 -13.59 -31.09
N VAL A 57 3.08 -12.32 -31.48
CA VAL A 57 1.96 -11.54 -30.96
C VAL A 57 0.65 -12.01 -31.59
N ASN A 58 -0.28 -12.45 -30.75
CA ASN A 58 -1.61 -12.89 -31.17
C ASN A 58 -2.49 -11.69 -31.57
N SER A 59 -3.09 -11.75 -32.74
CA SER A 59 -3.99 -10.72 -33.26
C SER A 59 -5.42 -10.75 -32.68
N LYS A 60 -5.75 -11.72 -31.84
CA LYS A 60 -7.06 -11.80 -31.19
C LYS A 60 -7.29 -10.64 -30.24
N ALA A 61 -8.53 -10.18 -30.15
CA ALA A 61 -8.91 -9.14 -29.20
C ALA A 61 -8.64 -9.61 -27.74
N SER A 62 -7.89 -8.84 -26.99
CA SER A 62 -7.63 -9.09 -25.58
C SER A 62 -8.52 -8.20 -24.72
N ARG A 63 -8.93 -8.71 -23.56
CA ARG A 63 -9.73 -7.97 -22.57
C ARG A 63 -8.82 -7.50 -21.45
N LEU A 64 -8.98 -6.23 -21.07
CA LEU A 64 -8.35 -5.70 -19.88
C LEU A 64 -8.97 -6.33 -18.63
N ASP A 65 -8.11 -6.84 -17.74
CA ASP A 65 -8.47 -7.37 -16.43
C ASP A 65 -7.78 -6.56 -15.32
N PRO A 66 -8.52 -5.67 -14.65
CA PRO A 66 -7.96 -4.85 -13.57
C PRO A 66 -7.43 -5.68 -12.39
N ALA A 67 -8.04 -6.82 -12.09
CA ALA A 67 -7.58 -7.69 -11.00
C ALA A 67 -6.19 -8.26 -11.32
N LYS A 68 -5.96 -8.67 -12.57
CA LYS A 68 -4.66 -9.14 -13.03
C LYS A 68 -3.60 -8.03 -12.99
N LEU A 69 -3.95 -6.82 -13.42
CA LEU A 69 -3.04 -5.67 -13.35
C LEU A 69 -2.67 -5.33 -11.90
N ASN A 70 -3.64 -5.31 -10.98
CA ASN A 70 -3.41 -5.12 -9.56
C ASN A 70 -2.47 -6.18 -8.97
N TRP A 71 -2.67 -7.44 -9.33
CA TRP A 71 -1.81 -8.54 -8.88
C TRP A 71 -0.37 -8.37 -9.37
N ILE A 72 -0.16 -8.04 -10.64
CA ILE A 72 1.17 -7.77 -11.20
C ILE A 72 1.82 -6.58 -10.49
N ASN A 73 1.08 -5.49 -10.30
CA ASN A 73 1.58 -4.29 -9.65
C ASN A 73 1.99 -4.56 -8.20
N GLN A 74 1.15 -5.27 -7.44
CA GLN A 74 1.46 -5.65 -6.06
C GLN A 74 2.71 -6.55 -5.99
N HIS A 75 2.89 -7.45 -6.96
CA HIS A 75 4.11 -8.26 -7.02
C HIS A 75 5.35 -7.38 -7.05
N TYR A 76 5.41 -6.40 -7.96
CA TYR A 76 6.56 -5.50 -8.07
C TYR A 76 6.71 -4.57 -6.86
N LEU A 77 5.62 -4.08 -6.28
CA LEU A 77 5.69 -3.32 -5.02
C LEU A 77 6.37 -4.12 -3.90
N LYS A 78 6.18 -5.45 -3.87
CA LYS A 78 6.77 -6.34 -2.86
C LYS A 78 8.19 -6.76 -3.15
N THR A 79 8.54 -6.94 -4.42
CA THR A 79 9.81 -7.58 -4.82
C THR A 79 10.89 -6.59 -5.22
N ASP A 80 10.51 -5.41 -5.70
CA ASP A 80 11.49 -4.39 -6.07
C ASP A 80 12.16 -3.78 -4.82
N ALA A 81 13.34 -3.22 -5.02
CA ALA A 81 14.04 -2.50 -3.96
C ALA A 81 13.17 -1.34 -3.46
N PRO A 82 12.98 -1.18 -2.14
CA PRO A 82 12.15 -0.12 -1.59
C PRO A 82 12.54 1.27 -2.06
N GLU A 83 13.83 1.51 -2.27
CA GLU A 83 14.38 2.78 -2.76
C GLU A 83 13.93 3.09 -4.19
N ASP A 84 13.80 2.07 -5.05
CA ASP A 84 13.33 2.24 -6.42
C ASP A 84 11.82 2.48 -6.47
N VAL A 85 11.05 1.77 -5.67
CA VAL A 85 9.60 2.01 -5.52
C VAL A 85 9.35 3.40 -4.93
N ALA A 86 10.15 3.82 -3.95
CA ALA A 86 10.06 5.13 -3.31
C ALA A 86 10.23 6.30 -4.30
N LYS A 87 11.07 6.17 -5.32
CA LYS A 87 11.23 7.19 -6.39
C LYS A 87 9.89 7.45 -7.10
N HIS A 88 9.08 6.42 -7.27
CA HIS A 88 7.75 6.55 -7.85
C HIS A 88 6.71 7.04 -6.83
N LEU A 89 6.83 6.61 -5.57
CA LEU A 89 5.92 7.03 -4.50
C LEU A 89 6.01 8.52 -4.21
N LEU A 90 7.20 9.12 -4.29
CA LEU A 90 7.43 10.55 -4.05
C LEU A 90 6.43 11.45 -4.75
N TRP A 91 6.17 11.21 -6.03
CA TRP A 91 5.21 12.01 -6.79
C TRP A 91 3.79 12.03 -6.18
N TYR A 92 3.35 10.93 -5.58
CA TYR A 92 2.01 10.87 -4.95
C TYR A 92 1.99 11.56 -3.60
N LEU A 93 3.07 11.43 -2.81
CA LEU A 93 3.22 12.12 -1.52
C LEU A 93 3.27 13.65 -1.72
N GLU A 94 4.06 14.11 -2.69
CA GLU A 94 4.14 15.53 -3.08
C GLU A 94 2.80 16.05 -3.61
N LYS A 95 2.13 15.29 -4.47
CA LYS A 95 0.81 15.64 -5.01
C LYS A 95 -0.26 15.72 -3.91
N ALA A 96 -0.13 14.93 -2.84
CA ALA A 96 -0.99 14.99 -1.66
C ALA A 96 -0.65 16.20 -0.75
N GLY A 97 0.44 16.92 -1.00
CA GLY A 97 0.87 18.07 -0.21
C GLY A 97 1.46 17.70 1.15
N TYR A 98 2.04 16.49 1.27
CA TYR A 98 2.61 16.02 2.53
C TYR A 98 3.97 16.68 2.80
N ASP A 99 4.19 17.04 4.07
CA ASP A 99 5.51 17.48 4.55
C ASP A 99 6.40 16.25 4.83
N LEU A 100 7.26 15.94 3.86
CA LEU A 100 8.13 14.76 3.96
C LEU A 100 9.23 14.92 5.02
N SER A 101 9.46 16.12 5.54
CA SER A 101 10.41 16.34 6.64
C SER A 101 9.86 15.92 8.01
N ALA A 102 8.55 15.80 8.13
CA ALA A 102 7.84 15.49 9.37
C ALA A 102 7.69 13.98 9.63
N GLY A 103 7.95 13.14 8.63
CA GLY A 103 7.67 11.70 8.69
C GLY A 103 8.85 10.80 8.28
N PRO A 104 8.61 9.49 8.13
CA PRO A 104 9.62 8.53 7.73
C PRO A 104 10.09 8.77 6.29
N ALA A 105 11.28 8.24 5.94
CA ALA A 105 11.73 8.24 4.56
C ALA A 105 10.74 7.44 3.67
N PRO A 106 10.50 7.87 2.41
CA PRO A 106 9.56 7.16 1.52
C PRO A 106 9.88 5.68 1.32
N ALA A 107 11.14 5.26 1.40
CA ALA A 107 11.52 3.85 1.34
C ALA A 107 10.99 3.06 2.56
N ASP A 108 10.99 3.66 3.74
CA ASP A 108 10.44 3.04 4.96
C ASP A 108 8.91 2.88 4.86
N VAL A 109 8.24 3.88 4.24
CA VAL A 109 6.81 3.80 3.92
C VAL A 109 6.52 2.62 3.01
N VAL A 110 7.35 2.41 1.96
CA VAL A 110 7.22 1.25 1.07
C VAL A 110 7.34 -0.05 1.86
N VAL A 111 8.36 -0.19 2.69
CA VAL A 111 8.55 -1.40 3.53
C VAL A 111 7.35 -1.66 4.43
N ALA A 112 6.80 -0.62 5.05
CA ALA A 112 5.68 -0.75 5.98
C ALA A 112 4.35 -1.11 5.31
N LEU A 113 4.12 -0.66 4.06
CA LEU A 113 2.80 -0.72 3.41
C LEU A 113 2.71 -1.68 2.22
N ARG A 114 3.83 -2.08 1.58
CA ARG A 114 3.84 -2.85 0.32
C ARG A 114 3.00 -4.13 0.34
N ASP A 115 2.85 -4.76 1.51
CA ASP A 115 2.04 -5.97 1.67
C ASP A 115 0.54 -5.71 1.79
N ARG A 116 0.15 -4.45 2.01
CA ARG A 116 -1.21 -4.03 2.38
C ARG A 116 -1.90 -3.18 1.32
N VAL A 117 -1.23 -2.96 0.17
CA VAL A 117 -1.72 -2.11 -0.92
C VAL A 117 -1.47 -2.76 -2.27
N HIS A 118 -2.24 -2.33 -3.26
CA HIS A 118 -2.08 -2.76 -4.65
C HIS A 118 -1.48 -1.67 -5.53
N THR A 119 -1.52 -0.41 -5.10
CA THR A 119 -1.09 0.74 -5.89
C THR A 119 -0.30 1.75 -5.04
N LEU A 120 0.52 2.57 -5.70
CA LEU A 120 1.23 3.69 -5.06
C LEU A 120 0.27 4.77 -4.55
N LYS A 121 -0.88 4.92 -5.20
CA LYS A 121 -1.93 5.84 -4.75
C LYS A 121 -2.49 5.42 -3.40
N GLU A 122 -2.89 4.14 -3.26
CA GLU A 122 -3.32 3.58 -1.97
C GLU A 122 -2.21 3.69 -0.91
N MET A 123 -0.95 3.49 -1.31
CA MET A 123 0.19 3.62 -0.41
C MET A 123 0.32 5.03 0.13
N ALA A 124 0.23 6.05 -0.74
CA ALA A 124 0.29 7.44 -0.35
C ALA A 124 -0.91 7.85 0.55
N GLU A 125 -2.12 7.38 0.23
CA GLU A 125 -3.31 7.62 1.06
C GLU A 125 -3.14 7.05 2.48
N LYS A 126 -2.62 5.82 2.60
CA LYS A 126 -2.35 5.21 3.91
C LYS A 126 -1.18 5.85 4.67
N ALA A 127 -0.23 6.46 3.96
CA ALA A 127 0.91 7.13 4.56
C ALA A 127 0.54 8.48 5.21
N LYS A 128 -0.66 9.00 5.00
CA LYS A 128 -1.14 10.26 5.56
C LYS A 128 -0.82 10.40 7.05
N VAL A 129 -1.05 9.37 7.83
CA VAL A 129 -0.87 9.36 9.30
C VAL A 129 0.57 9.69 9.75
N TRP A 130 1.56 9.53 8.88
CA TRP A 130 2.96 9.82 9.21
C TRP A 130 3.41 11.23 8.82
N TYR A 131 2.67 11.89 7.91
CA TYR A 131 3.07 13.16 7.34
C TYR A 131 2.14 14.32 7.69
N GLN A 132 0.96 14.01 8.22
CA GLN A 132 -0.02 15.02 8.61
C GLN A 132 -0.56 14.70 10.01
N PRO A 133 -0.81 15.73 10.83
CA PRO A 133 -1.55 15.55 12.08
C PRO A 133 -2.92 14.93 11.79
N LEU A 134 -3.32 13.99 12.62
CA LEU A 134 -4.68 13.46 12.57
C LEU A 134 -5.68 14.56 12.97
N SER A 135 -6.79 14.61 12.27
CA SER A 135 -7.92 15.49 12.57
C SER A 135 -9.15 14.66 12.99
N GLU A 136 -10.13 15.29 13.60
CA GLU A 136 -11.39 14.62 13.98
C GLU A 136 -12.09 13.98 12.75
N SER A 137 -11.93 14.56 11.56
CA SER A 137 -12.50 14.02 10.33
C SER A 137 -11.81 12.73 9.83
N ASP A 138 -10.65 12.40 10.36
CA ASP A 138 -9.90 11.18 10.00
C ASP A 138 -10.33 9.97 10.84
N ILE A 139 -11.11 10.19 11.90
CA ILE A 139 -11.61 9.16 12.80
C ILE A 139 -12.89 8.54 12.21
N ASP A 140 -12.90 7.22 12.06
CA ASP A 140 -14.14 6.49 11.76
C ASP A 140 -15.05 6.48 12.99
N THR A 141 -16.04 7.36 13.00
CA THR A 141 -16.97 7.55 14.12
C THR A 141 -17.77 6.28 14.44
N ALA A 142 -18.04 5.43 13.46
CA ALA A 142 -18.73 4.16 13.69
C ALA A 142 -17.80 3.15 14.37
N ALA A 143 -16.53 3.10 13.96
CA ALA A 143 -15.52 2.27 14.61
C ALA A 143 -15.21 2.79 16.02
N GLU A 144 -15.08 4.12 16.18
CA GLU A 144 -14.90 4.77 17.49
C GLU A 144 -16.02 4.36 18.47
N ALA A 145 -17.28 4.61 18.13
CA ALA A 145 -18.41 4.28 18.97
C ALA A 145 -18.46 2.78 19.37
N LYS A 146 -17.99 1.91 18.49
CA LYS A 146 -17.95 0.46 18.73
C LYS A 146 -16.78 0.04 19.61
N GLN A 147 -15.61 0.66 19.47
CA GLN A 147 -14.38 0.20 20.10
C GLN A 147 -14.03 0.98 21.38
N PHE A 148 -14.35 2.27 21.48
CA PHE A 148 -14.06 3.10 22.65
C PHE A 148 -15.16 2.96 23.71
N THR A 149 -15.30 1.76 24.25
CA THR A 149 -16.22 1.47 25.36
C THR A 149 -15.59 1.78 26.72
N ALA A 150 -16.40 1.86 27.77
CA ALA A 150 -15.90 2.07 29.14
C ALA A 150 -14.83 1.01 29.55
N ALA A 151 -14.95 -0.22 29.04
CA ALA A 151 -14.04 -1.32 29.33
C ALA A 151 -12.63 -1.14 28.70
N VAL A 152 -12.50 -0.28 27.70
CA VAL A 152 -11.20 -0.02 27.02
C VAL A 152 -10.45 1.15 27.67
N ARG A 153 -11.13 1.99 28.44
CA ARG A 153 -10.54 3.22 29.02
C ARG A 153 -9.31 2.94 29.87
N GLU A 154 -9.42 2.05 30.83
CA GLU A 154 -8.31 1.71 31.74
C GLU A 154 -7.14 1.09 30.98
N PRO A 155 -7.32 0.05 30.16
CA PRO A 155 -6.24 -0.52 29.34
C PRO A 155 -5.57 0.51 28.43
N PHE A 156 -6.34 1.40 27.83
CA PHE A 156 -5.81 2.45 26.94
C PHE A 156 -4.95 3.45 27.73
N THR A 157 -5.45 3.91 28.89
CA THR A 157 -4.72 4.84 29.75
C THR A 157 -3.40 4.24 30.22
N LEU A 158 -3.40 2.97 30.64
CA LEU A 158 -2.19 2.29 31.06
C LEU A 158 -1.20 2.11 29.90
N PHE A 159 -1.69 1.77 28.71
CA PHE A 159 -0.85 1.62 27.52
C PHE A 159 -0.21 2.96 27.14
N ILE A 160 -0.96 4.06 27.12
CA ILE A 160 -0.44 5.39 26.84
C ILE A 160 0.66 5.75 27.84
N ALA A 161 0.43 5.56 29.14
CA ALA A 161 1.43 5.85 30.17
C ALA A 161 2.73 5.04 29.97
N LYS A 162 2.61 3.78 29.54
CA LYS A 162 3.79 2.96 29.21
C LYS A 162 4.51 3.46 27.96
N LEU A 163 3.78 3.94 26.95
CA LEU A 163 4.37 4.52 25.74
C LEU A 163 5.11 5.84 26.06
N GLU A 164 4.53 6.69 26.89
CA GLU A 164 5.16 7.96 27.34
C GLU A 164 6.44 7.72 28.16
N ALA A 165 6.50 6.60 28.86
CA ALA A 165 7.67 6.22 29.66
C ALA A 165 8.79 5.55 28.84
N LEU A 166 8.59 5.29 27.55
CA LEU A 166 9.63 4.66 26.72
C LEU A 166 10.82 5.59 26.53
N PRO A 167 12.05 5.14 26.83
CA PRO A 167 13.24 5.94 26.61
C PRO A 167 13.54 6.13 25.11
N GLU A 168 13.02 5.25 24.27
CA GLU A 168 13.24 5.25 22.83
C GLU A 168 12.06 4.59 22.11
N TRP A 169 11.58 5.21 21.03
CA TRP A 169 10.50 4.69 20.20
C TRP A 169 11.04 3.68 19.19
N ARG A 170 11.08 2.42 19.58
CA ARG A 170 11.42 1.27 18.73
C ARG A 170 10.27 0.28 18.69
N LEU A 171 10.19 -0.45 17.58
CA LEU A 171 9.13 -1.44 17.36
C LEU A 171 9.03 -2.42 18.52
N GLU A 172 10.17 -2.98 18.96
CA GLU A 172 10.24 -3.95 20.05
C GLU A 172 9.78 -3.35 21.39
N ALA A 173 10.17 -2.11 21.68
CA ALA A 173 9.79 -1.43 22.91
C ALA A 173 8.28 -1.13 22.95
N VAL A 174 7.71 -0.67 21.84
CA VAL A 174 6.26 -0.45 21.69
C VAL A 174 5.48 -1.76 21.82
N HIS A 175 5.95 -2.83 21.17
CA HIS A 175 5.35 -4.17 21.30
C HIS A 175 5.42 -4.69 22.73
N GLN A 176 6.55 -4.48 23.43
CA GLN A 176 6.70 -4.90 24.81
C GLN A 176 5.73 -4.12 25.73
N ALA A 177 5.65 -2.79 25.57
CA ALA A 177 4.70 -1.97 26.32
C ALA A 177 3.23 -2.43 26.14
N PHE A 178 2.88 -2.84 24.92
CA PHE A 178 1.57 -3.40 24.64
C PHE A 178 1.37 -4.76 25.33
N ALA A 179 2.34 -5.67 25.22
CA ALA A 179 2.30 -6.98 25.86
C ALA A 179 2.22 -6.88 27.39
N ASP A 180 3.01 -5.98 27.99
CA ASP A 180 3.01 -5.72 29.43
C ASP A 180 1.66 -5.16 29.90
N THR A 181 1.03 -4.29 29.11
CA THR A 181 -0.31 -3.78 29.41
C THR A 181 -1.35 -4.90 29.46
N LEU A 182 -1.34 -5.79 28.47
CA LEU A 182 -2.26 -6.93 28.42
C LEU A 182 -2.01 -7.90 29.58
N SER A 183 -0.74 -8.18 29.89
CA SER A 183 -0.34 -9.09 30.96
C SER A 183 -0.74 -8.57 32.33
N GLU A 184 -0.51 -7.29 32.61
CA GLU A 184 -0.83 -6.64 33.89
C GLU A 184 -2.32 -6.65 34.18
N LEU A 185 -3.14 -6.49 33.14
CA LEU A 185 -4.61 -6.47 33.26
C LEU A 185 -5.26 -7.85 33.01
N GLY A 186 -4.48 -8.88 32.72
CA GLY A 186 -5.01 -10.21 32.39
C GLY A 186 -5.89 -10.23 31.14
N LEU A 187 -5.60 -9.36 30.15
CA LEU A 187 -6.40 -9.19 28.95
C LEU A 187 -5.78 -9.90 27.73
N GLY A 188 -6.64 -10.38 26.85
CA GLY A 188 -6.21 -10.83 25.51
C GLY A 188 -6.13 -9.67 24.51
N MET A 189 -5.34 -9.87 23.44
CA MET A 189 -5.13 -8.88 22.37
C MET A 189 -6.43 -8.35 21.75
N GLY A 190 -7.48 -9.18 21.67
CA GLY A 190 -8.79 -8.79 21.14
C GLY A 190 -9.54 -7.73 21.95
N LYS A 191 -9.08 -7.41 23.18
CA LYS A 191 -9.72 -6.40 24.03
C LYS A 191 -9.20 -4.98 23.78
N LEU A 192 -7.91 -4.83 23.50
CA LEU A 192 -7.27 -3.52 23.30
C LEU A 192 -6.91 -3.27 21.83
N GLY A 193 -6.48 -4.31 21.10
CA GLY A 193 -6.00 -4.20 19.73
C GLY A 193 -6.98 -3.57 18.73
N PRO A 194 -8.30 -3.87 18.77
CA PRO A 194 -9.27 -3.19 17.91
C PRO A 194 -9.36 -1.67 18.14
N ALA A 195 -9.28 -1.23 19.39
CA ALA A 195 -9.35 0.19 19.73
C ALA A 195 -8.10 0.98 19.29
N ILE A 196 -6.93 0.34 19.26
CA ILE A 196 -5.69 0.97 18.77
C ILE A 196 -5.73 1.22 17.24
N ARG A 197 -6.63 0.56 16.51
CA ARG A 197 -6.73 0.63 15.05
C ARG A 197 -7.77 1.63 14.56
N VAL A 198 -8.51 2.25 15.44
CA VAL A 198 -9.46 3.33 15.14
C VAL A 198 -8.74 4.63 14.92
#